data_8f11db8a5b6819e534ac9dd7101fd1dc
#
_entry.id   8f11db8a5b6819e534ac9dd7101fd1dc
#
_cell.length_a   1.000
_cell.length_b   1.000
_cell.length_c   1.000
_cell.angle_alpha   90.00
_cell.angle_beta   90.00
_cell.angle_gamma   90.00
#
_symmetry.space_group_name_H-M   'P 1'
#
loop_
_entity.id
_entity.type
_entity.pdbx_description
1 polymer ?
#
loop_
_entity_poly.entity_id
_entity_poly.type
_entity_poly.pdbx_seq_one_letter_code
_entity_poly.pdbx_strand_id
1 'polypeptide(L)'
;NEVIEQVGMKDAANAKVKTYSTGMKQRIGLGIALLQKPELLILDEPTNGLDPQGIREIRDLLIDLNKELKITIFLSTHLLSEAEKVSHQIGIIQSGKLVFEGNRNELQKMRSSVAKAKINTNDNQKARELLENNNYKPEEHPDGFLLVECESQKQLSGISRLLLENDLDVYHSSLYEADLEEMFLNLIKE
;
A
#
# COMPACT_ATOMS: atom_id res chain seq x y z
N ASN A 1 21.32 -18.86 -21.29
CA ASN A 1 21.49 -19.34 -19.91
C ASN A 1 21.45 -18.19 -18.88
N GLU A 2 22.06 -17.03 -19.19
CA GLU A 2 22.11 -15.85 -18.31
C GLU A 2 20.72 -15.37 -17.89
N VAL A 3 19.81 -15.16 -18.84
CA VAL A 3 18.43 -14.68 -18.56
C VAL A 3 17.63 -15.66 -17.69
N ILE A 4 17.79 -16.97 -17.89
CA ILE A 4 17.12 -18.00 -17.07
C ILE A 4 17.58 -17.92 -15.61
N GLU A 5 18.85 -17.63 -15.40
CA GLU A 5 19.42 -17.44 -14.08
C GLU A 5 18.95 -16.13 -13.44
N GLN A 6 18.90 -15.03 -14.20
CA GLN A 6 18.40 -13.74 -13.77
C GLN A 6 16.94 -13.80 -13.29
N VAL A 7 16.08 -14.60 -13.95
CA VAL A 7 14.68 -14.76 -13.53
C VAL A 7 14.47 -15.89 -12.52
N GLY A 8 15.54 -16.49 -11.98
CA GLY A 8 15.48 -17.53 -10.96
C GLY A 8 14.87 -18.85 -11.44
N MET A 9 15.06 -19.20 -12.72
CA MET A 9 14.48 -20.41 -13.33
C MET A 9 15.50 -21.50 -13.67
N LYS A 10 16.72 -21.42 -13.11
CA LYS A 10 17.81 -22.34 -13.39
C LYS A 10 17.45 -23.81 -13.13
N ASP A 11 16.87 -24.09 -11.96
CA ASP A 11 16.53 -25.44 -11.54
C ASP A 11 15.38 -26.06 -12.37
N ALA A 12 14.54 -25.21 -12.93
CA ALA A 12 13.38 -25.59 -13.72
C ALA A 12 13.64 -25.51 -15.23
N ALA A 13 14.86 -25.14 -15.68
CA ALA A 13 15.20 -24.88 -17.09
C ALA A 13 14.92 -26.07 -18.03
N ASN A 14 15.03 -27.30 -17.52
CA ASN A 14 14.79 -28.52 -18.29
C ASN A 14 13.36 -29.09 -18.14
N ALA A 15 12.51 -28.47 -17.29
CA ALA A 15 11.15 -28.92 -17.12
C ALA A 15 10.25 -28.40 -18.24
N LYS A 16 9.17 -29.13 -18.53
CA LYS A 16 8.22 -28.73 -19.58
C LYS A 16 7.38 -27.53 -19.06
N VAL A 17 7.25 -26.48 -19.86
CA VAL A 17 6.48 -25.25 -19.52
C VAL A 17 5.05 -25.55 -19.03
N LYS A 18 4.43 -26.63 -19.51
CA LYS A 18 3.10 -27.08 -19.07
C LYS A 18 3.03 -27.46 -17.58
N THR A 19 4.16 -27.78 -16.96
CA THR A 19 4.27 -28.16 -15.54
C THR A 19 4.60 -26.96 -14.64
N TYR A 20 4.81 -25.77 -15.22
CA TYR A 20 5.16 -24.58 -14.47
C TYR A 20 3.98 -24.04 -13.66
N SER A 21 4.28 -23.60 -12.44
CA SER A 21 3.35 -22.80 -11.62
C SER A 21 3.07 -21.45 -12.29
N THR A 22 2.07 -20.72 -11.80
CA THR A 22 1.76 -19.37 -12.28
C THR A 22 2.97 -18.45 -12.11
N GLY A 23 3.66 -18.46 -10.97
CA GLY A 23 4.88 -17.68 -10.73
C GLY A 23 6.02 -18.05 -11.66
N MET A 24 6.22 -19.33 -11.93
CA MET A 24 7.23 -19.79 -12.89
C MET A 24 6.92 -19.30 -14.32
N LYS A 25 5.67 -19.28 -14.72
CA LYS A 25 5.23 -18.73 -16.02
C LYS A 25 5.47 -17.22 -16.10
N GLN A 26 5.19 -16.47 -15.02
CA GLN A 26 5.50 -15.06 -14.95
C GLN A 26 7.01 -14.78 -15.08
N ARG A 27 7.84 -15.54 -14.35
CA ARG A 27 9.31 -15.42 -14.43
C ARG A 27 9.84 -15.71 -15.85
N ILE A 28 9.32 -16.72 -16.52
CA ILE A 28 9.70 -17.01 -17.93
C ILE A 28 9.21 -15.90 -18.86
N GLY A 29 8.01 -15.35 -18.65
CA GLY A 29 7.52 -14.19 -19.40
C GLY A 29 8.46 -12.99 -19.29
N LEU A 30 8.88 -12.65 -18.06
CA LEU A 30 9.91 -11.64 -17.83
C LEU A 30 11.24 -11.99 -18.52
N GLY A 31 11.68 -13.24 -18.43
CA GLY A 31 12.89 -13.71 -19.10
C GLY A 31 12.84 -13.52 -20.62
N ILE A 32 11.70 -13.79 -21.25
CA ILE A 32 11.51 -13.56 -22.69
C ILE A 32 11.65 -12.07 -23.03
N ALA A 33 11.04 -11.18 -22.23
CA ALA A 33 11.15 -9.75 -22.44
C ALA A 33 12.58 -9.23 -22.27
N LEU A 34 13.37 -9.84 -21.39
CA LEU A 34 14.78 -9.47 -21.13
C LEU A 34 15.77 -9.94 -22.19
N LEU A 35 15.40 -10.89 -23.08
CA LEU A 35 16.31 -11.42 -24.11
C LEU A 35 16.89 -10.34 -25.02
N GLN A 36 16.16 -9.29 -25.27
CA GLN A 36 16.56 -8.17 -26.14
C GLN A 36 17.33 -7.07 -25.39
N LYS A 37 17.63 -7.25 -24.11
CA LYS A 37 18.28 -6.27 -23.22
C LYS A 37 17.60 -4.89 -23.32
N PRO A 38 16.29 -4.78 -23.05
CA PRO A 38 15.55 -3.55 -23.22
C PRO A 38 16.00 -2.48 -22.21
N GLU A 39 15.93 -1.20 -22.58
CA GLU A 39 16.08 -0.07 -21.66
C GLU A 39 14.78 0.23 -20.88
N LEU A 40 13.63 -0.16 -21.43
CA LEU A 40 12.30 0.01 -20.87
C LEU A 40 11.54 -1.33 -20.90
N LEU A 41 11.02 -1.74 -19.77
CA LEU A 41 10.15 -2.91 -19.61
C LEU A 41 8.76 -2.45 -19.20
N ILE A 42 7.75 -2.80 -19.99
CA ILE A 42 6.34 -2.48 -19.73
C ILE A 42 5.64 -3.77 -19.30
N LEU A 43 5.03 -3.76 -18.12
CA LEU A 43 4.39 -4.89 -17.49
C LEU A 43 2.95 -4.57 -17.11
N ASP A 44 2.02 -5.37 -17.57
CA ASP A 44 0.62 -5.27 -17.22
C ASP A 44 0.28 -6.33 -16.15
N GLU A 45 -0.09 -5.89 -14.94
CA GLU A 45 -0.45 -6.73 -13.81
C GLU A 45 0.53 -7.90 -13.54
N PRO A 46 1.85 -7.66 -13.37
CA PRO A 46 2.85 -8.75 -13.34
C PRO A 46 2.71 -9.68 -12.12
N THR A 47 1.94 -9.30 -11.10
CA THR A 47 1.71 -10.10 -9.88
C THR A 47 0.32 -10.73 -9.83
N ASN A 48 -0.50 -10.52 -10.86
CA ASN A 48 -1.87 -11.02 -10.87
C ASN A 48 -1.93 -12.56 -10.82
N GLY A 49 -2.81 -13.09 -9.97
CA GLY A 49 -3.01 -14.53 -9.79
C GLY A 49 -1.89 -15.25 -9.04
N LEU A 50 -0.99 -14.53 -8.39
CA LEU A 50 0.04 -15.08 -7.51
C LEU A 50 -0.44 -15.09 -6.06
N ASP A 51 0.09 -16.03 -5.29
CA ASP A 51 -0.04 -16.02 -3.84
C ASP A 51 0.85 -14.94 -3.20
N PRO A 52 0.70 -14.63 -1.90
CA PRO A 52 1.49 -13.58 -1.25
C PRO A 52 3.02 -13.80 -1.30
N GLN A 53 3.46 -15.04 -1.40
CA GLN A 53 4.88 -15.35 -1.56
C GLN A 53 5.34 -15.04 -2.98
N GLY A 54 4.60 -15.48 -3.99
CA GLY A 54 4.90 -15.21 -5.40
C GLY A 54 4.89 -13.71 -5.73
N ILE A 55 3.98 -12.93 -5.13
CA ILE A 55 3.97 -11.46 -5.24
C ILE A 55 5.30 -10.88 -4.74
N ARG A 56 5.74 -11.29 -3.55
CA ARG A 56 7.03 -10.83 -3.00
C ARG A 56 8.21 -11.20 -3.90
N GLU A 57 8.24 -12.42 -4.38
CA GLU A 57 9.32 -12.92 -5.22
C GLU A 57 9.41 -12.17 -6.57
N ILE A 58 8.27 -11.88 -7.21
CA ILE A 58 8.24 -11.08 -8.44
C ILE A 58 8.64 -9.63 -8.16
N ARG A 59 8.16 -9.05 -7.07
CA ARG A 59 8.55 -7.70 -6.65
C ARG A 59 10.06 -7.58 -6.49
N ASP A 60 10.66 -8.49 -5.72
CA ASP A 60 12.10 -8.47 -5.43
C ASP A 60 12.90 -8.64 -6.72
N LEU A 61 12.46 -9.53 -7.61
CA LEU A 61 13.04 -9.68 -8.95
C LEU A 61 12.98 -8.37 -9.77
N LEU A 62 11.87 -7.66 -9.79
CA LEU A 62 11.75 -6.38 -10.51
C LEU A 62 12.68 -5.31 -9.93
N ILE A 63 12.80 -5.24 -8.60
CA ILE A 63 13.74 -4.34 -7.93
C ILE A 63 15.19 -4.66 -8.32
N ASP A 64 15.57 -5.93 -8.34
CA ASP A 64 16.92 -6.37 -8.70
C ASP A 64 17.22 -6.07 -10.17
N LEU A 65 16.30 -6.37 -11.09
CA LEU A 65 16.44 -6.03 -12.50
C LEU A 65 16.65 -4.51 -12.72
N ASN A 66 15.88 -3.67 -12.02
CA ASN A 66 16.06 -2.22 -12.11
C ASN A 66 17.44 -1.80 -11.58
N LYS A 67 17.88 -2.33 -10.43
CA LYS A 67 19.14 -1.95 -9.78
C LYS A 67 20.37 -2.45 -10.55
N GLU A 68 20.36 -3.70 -10.97
CA GLU A 68 21.52 -4.37 -11.56
C GLU A 68 21.67 -4.05 -13.05
N LEU A 69 20.56 -4.12 -13.79
CA LEU A 69 20.56 -3.94 -15.24
C LEU A 69 20.22 -2.51 -15.67
N LYS A 70 19.85 -1.62 -14.72
CA LYS A 70 19.45 -0.22 -14.98
C LYS A 70 18.27 -0.09 -15.95
N ILE A 71 17.41 -1.10 -16.00
CA ILE A 71 16.22 -1.10 -16.83
C ILE A 71 15.17 -0.20 -16.18
N THR A 72 14.57 0.70 -16.94
CA THR A 72 13.36 1.40 -16.51
C THR A 72 12.17 0.45 -16.55
N ILE A 73 11.43 0.34 -15.47
CA ILE A 73 10.25 -0.53 -15.39
C ILE A 73 8.99 0.34 -15.24
N PHE A 74 8.08 0.17 -16.19
CA PHE A 74 6.72 0.71 -16.12
C PHE A 74 5.75 -0.44 -15.89
N LEU A 75 5.02 -0.42 -14.79
CA LEU A 75 4.06 -1.48 -14.46
C LEU A 75 2.69 -0.92 -14.12
N SER A 76 1.64 -1.64 -14.52
CA SER A 76 0.30 -1.45 -14.01
C SER A 76 0.03 -2.42 -12.86
N THR A 77 -0.75 -2.00 -11.88
CA THR A 77 -1.27 -2.86 -10.82
C THR A 77 -2.49 -2.24 -10.16
N HIS A 78 -3.40 -3.07 -9.70
CA HIS A 78 -4.51 -2.67 -8.83
C HIS A 78 -4.16 -2.81 -7.34
N LEU A 79 -3.00 -3.39 -7.01
CA LEU A 79 -2.51 -3.56 -5.64
C LEU A 79 -1.68 -2.35 -5.24
N LEU A 80 -2.35 -1.33 -4.71
CA LEU A 80 -1.74 -0.05 -4.37
C LEU A 80 -0.57 -0.18 -3.38
N SER A 81 -0.71 -1.08 -2.39
CA SER A 81 0.33 -1.39 -1.41
C SER A 81 1.59 -2.04 -2.04
N GLU A 82 1.46 -2.73 -3.17
CA GLU A 82 2.61 -3.28 -3.90
C GLU A 82 3.26 -2.21 -4.79
N ALA A 83 2.45 -1.38 -5.47
CA ALA A 83 2.96 -0.24 -6.23
C ALA A 83 3.86 0.65 -5.37
N GLU A 84 3.42 0.97 -4.15
CA GLU A 84 4.18 1.81 -3.20
C GLU A 84 5.55 1.22 -2.83
N LYS A 85 5.67 -0.11 -2.77
CA LYS A 85 6.93 -0.79 -2.38
C LYS A 85 7.96 -0.82 -3.51
N VAL A 86 7.51 -0.83 -4.77
CA VAL A 86 8.42 -1.01 -5.93
C VAL A 86 8.69 0.27 -6.70
N SER A 87 7.77 1.24 -6.69
CA SER A 87 7.85 2.38 -7.59
C SER A 87 8.56 3.58 -6.98
N HIS A 88 9.28 4.33 -7.83
CA HIS A 88 9.83 5.65 -7.52
C HIS A 88 8.83 6.75 -7.87
N GLN A 89 8.04 6.54 -8.93
CA GLN A 89 6.97 7.42 -9.41
C GLN A 89 5.69 6.62 -9.49
N ILE A 90 4.57 7.23 -9.09
CA ILE A 90 3.25 6.61 -9.04
C ILE A 90 2.28 7.51 -9.79
N GLY A 91 1.55 6.91 -10.74
CA GLY A 91 0.40 7.53 -11.37
C GLY A 91 -0.86 6.79 -10.95
N ILE A 92 -1.90 7.50 -10.53
CA ILE A 92 -3.20 6.92 -10.20
C ILE A 92 -4.21 7.34 -11.27
N ILE A 93 -4.82 6.34 -11.91
CA ILE A 93 -5.80 6.56 -12.97
C ILE A 93 -7.20 6.16 -12.48
N GLN A 94 -8.17 7.04 -12.71
CA GLN A 94 -9.57 6.78 -12.41
C GLN A 94 -10.46 7.24 -13.55
N SER A 95 -11.39 6.38 -13.97
CA SER A 95 -12.33 6.70 -15.07
C SER A 95 -11.63 7.27 -16.30
N GLY A 96 -10.43 6.75 -16.64
CA GLY A 96 -9.62 7.18 -17.76
C GLY A 96 -8.89 8.51 -17.57
N LYS A 97 -8.89 9.10 -16.37
CA LYS A 97 -8.16 10.33 -16.05
C LYS A 97 -7.05 10.06 -15.04
N LEU A 98 -5.91 10.72 -15.22
CA LEU A 98 -4.82 10.73 -14.24
C LEU A 98 -5.23 11.66 -13.10
N VAL A 99 -5.49 11.09 -11.91
CA VAL A 99 -5.93 11.85 -10.72
C VAL A 99 -4.78 12.18 -9.77
N PHE A 100 -3.69 11.45 -9.88
CA PHE A 100 -2.45 11.73 -9.15
C PHE A 100 -1.23 11.32 -9.99
N GLU A 101 -0.18 12.13 -9.92
CA GLU A 101 1.16 11.81 -10.41
C GLU A 101 2.18 12.38 -9.44
N GLY A 102 3.09 11.54 -8.96
CA GLY A 102 4.10 11.99 -8.01
C GLY A 102 4.96 10.85 -7.48
N ASN A 103 5.89 11.20 -6.62
CA ASN A 103 6.72 10.22 -5.94
C ASN A 103 6.06 9.72 -4.63
N ARG A 104 6.66 8.67 -4.06
CA ARG A 104 6.19 8.07 -2.80
C ARG A 104 6.05 9.07 -1.66
N ASN A 105 7.00 10.03 -1.54
CA ASN A 105 6.95 11.03 -0.46
C ASN A 105 5.79 12.02 -0.65
N GLU A 106 5.47 12.37 -1.88
CA GLU A 106 4.33 13.25 -2.20
C GLU A 106 3.02 12.54 -1.89
N LEU A 107 2.90 11.26 -2.26
CA LEU A 107 1.76 10.44 -1.90
C LEU A 107 1.62 10.32 -0.37
N GLN A 108 2.71 10.12 0.34
CA GLN A 108 2.73 10.02 1.80
C GLN A 108 2.38 11.36 2.49
N LYS A 109 2.79 12.50 1.92
CA LYS A 109 2.37 13.81 2.43
C LYS A 109 0.87 14.05 2.28
N MET A 110 0.26 13.58 1.21
CA MET A 110 -1.21 13.61 1.07
C MET A 110 -1.90 12.79 2.16
N ARG A 111 -1.32 11.66 2.60
CA ARG A 111 -1.81 10.85 3.73
C ARG A 111 -1.75 11.61 5.06
N SER A 112 -0.70 12.39 5.26
CA SER A 112 -0.45 13.09 6.53
C SER A 112 -1.13 14.45 6.63
N SER A 113 -1.87 14.91 5.61
CA SER A 113 -2.52 16.22 5.62
C SER A 113 -3.65 16.36 6.65
N VAL A 114 -4.16 15.25 7.18
CA VAL A 114 -5.02 15.23 8.37
C VAL A 114 -4.63 14.02 9.23
N ALA A 115 -3.66 14.19 10.12
CA ALA A 115 -3.34 13.16 11.09
C ALA A 115 -4.55 12.97 12.02
N LYS A 116 -5.09 11.75 12.07
CA LYS A 116 -6.19 11.37 12.95
C LYS A 116 -5.70 10.39 14.02
N ALA A 117 -6.38 10.36 15.15
CA ALA A 117 -6.24 9.30 16.14
C ALA A 117 -7.35 8.27 15.93
N LYS A 118 -6.99 6.99 15.92
CA LYS A 118 -7.92 5.87 16.02
C LYS A 118 -8.15 5.55 17.49
N ILE A 119 -9.40 5.59 17.93
CA ILE A 119 -9.78 5.38 19.33
C ILE A 119 -10.89 4.34 19.38
N ASN A 120 -10.76 3.38 20.30
CA ASN A 120 -11.79 2.43 20.63
C ASN A 120 -11.91 2.32 22.15
N THR A 121 -13.13 2.38 22.66
CA THR A 121 -13.44 2.37 24.10
C THR A 121 -14.53 1.33 24.41
N ASN A 122 -14.79 1.11 25.69
CA ASN A 122 -15.92 0.30 26.13
C ASN A 122 -17.28 0.92 25.77
N ASP A 123 -17.35 2.25 25.53
CA ASP A 123 -18.55 2.98 25.11
C ASP A 123 -18.16 4.11 24.15
N ASN A 124 -18.15 3.81 22.85
CA ASN A 124 -17.77 4.79 21.84
C ASN A 124 -18.78 5.93 21.67
N GLN A 125 -20.05 5.73 22.04
CA GLN A 125 -21.04 6.79 21.99
C GLN A 125 -20.77 7.84 23.09
N LYS A 126 -20.54 7.39 24.33
CA LYS A 126 -20.16 8.28 25.44
C LYS A 126 -18.82 8.97 25.18
N ALA A 127 -17.84 8.23 24.59
CA ALA A 127 -16.56 8.79 24.19
C ALA A 127 -16.72 9.90 23.15
N ARG A 128 -17.58 9.71 22.16
CA ARG A 128 -17.91 10.72 21.15
C ARG A 128 -18.48 12.00 21.78
N GLU A 129 -19.50 11.87 22.60
CA GLU A 129 -20.12 13.02 23.27
C GLU A 129 -19.11 13.79 24.14
N LEU A 130 -18.26 13.06 24.88
CA LEU A 130 -17.21 13.66 25.69
C LEU A 130 -16.18 14.42 24.84
N LEU A 131 -15.76 13.86 23.73
CA LEU A 131 -14.80 14.47 22.80
C LEU A 131 -15.40 15.72 22.13
N GLU A 132 -16.67 15.68 21.69
CA GLU A 132 -17.39 16.82 21.13
C GLU A 132 -17.49 17.97 22.14
N ASN A 133 -17.78 17.68 23.41
CA ASN A 133 -17.84 18.67 24.50
C ASN A 133 -16.45 19.29 24.80
N ASN A 134 -15.36 18.65 24.41
CA ASN A 134 -13.98 19.14 24.55
C ASN A 134 -13.40 19.70 23.24
N ASN A 135 -14.25 20.12 22.31
CA ASN A 135 -13.90 20.74 21.03
C ASN A 135 -13.14 19.83 20.03
N TYR A 136 -13.23 18.52 20.20
CA TYR A 136 -12.81 17.57 19.18
C TYR A 136 -13.96 17.29 18.20
N LYS A 137 -13.64 16.82 17.00
CA LYS A 137 -14.60 16.40 15.98
C LYS A 137 -14.43 14.91 15.71
N PRO A 138 -14.99 14.03 16.55
CA PRO A 138 -14.92 12.59 16.32
C PRO A 138 -15.84 12.17 15.18
N GLU A 139 -15.30 11.36 14.26
CA GLU A 139 -16.02 10.72 13.18
C GLU A 139 -16.11 9.21 13.48
N GLU A 140 -17.27 8.60 13.25
CA GLU A 140 -17.39 7.14 13.33
C GLU A 140 -16.85 6.48 12.07
N HIS A 141 -15.97 5.50 12.25
CA HIS A 141 -15.50 4.65 11.17
C HIS A 141 -16.43 3.43 11.02
N PRO A 142 -16.68 2.90 9.79
CA PRO A 142 -17.52 1.72 9.56
C PRO A 142 -17.14 0.49 10.40
N ASP A 143 -15.87 0.35 10.76
CA ASP A 143 -15.36 -0.74 11.61
C ASP A 143 -15.63 -0.53 13.11
N GLY A 144 -16.39 0.50 13.48
CA GLY A 144 -16.86 0.71 14.85
C GLY A 144 -15.86 1.40 15.80
N PHE A 145 -14.85 2.10 15.29
CA PHE A 145 -13.97 2.96 16.08
C PHE A 145 -14.19 4.45 15.78
N LEU A 146 -13.66 5.31 16.63
CA LEU A 146 -13.69 6.76 16.42
C LEU A 146 -12.38 7.23 15.76
N LEU A 147 -12.51 8.14 14.80
CA LEU A 147 -11.41 8.92 14.24
C LEU A 147 -11.51 10.36 14.76
N VAL A 148 -10.42 10.86 15.31
CA VAL A 148 -10.34 12.21 15.89
C VAL A 148 -9.14 12.93 15.31
N GLU A 149 -9.28 14.16 14.85
CA GLU A 149 -8.15 14.98 14.40
C GLU A 149 -7.09 15.05 15.50
N CYS A 150 -5.86 14.67 15.17
CA CYS A 150 -4.77 14.54 16.13
C CYS A 150 -3.41 14.68 15.45
N GLU A 151 -2.74 15.79 15.68
CA GLU A 151 -1.48 16.13 14.99
C GLU A 151 -0.21 15.55 15.65
N SER A 152 -0.31 15.04 16.88
CA SER A 152 0.86 14.61 17.63
C SER A 152 0.59 13.53 18.66
N GLN A 153 1.63 12.77 19.01
CA GLN A 153 1.62 11.82 20.13
C GLN A 153 1.21 12.47 21.47
N LYS A 154 1.60 13.73 21.68
CA LYS A 154 1.25 14.46 22.90
C LYS A 154 -0.26 14.72 22.96
N GLN A 155 -0.86 15.11 21.85
CA GLN A 155 -2.30 15.32 21.75
C GLN A 155 -3.07 14.00 21.91
N LEU A 156 -2.59 12.91 21.29
CA LEU A 156 -3.14 11.57 21.46
C LEU A 156 -3.15 11.15 22.93
N SER A 157 -2.04 11.37 23.65
CA SER A 157 -1.95 11.09 25.09
C SER A 157 -2.93 11.92 25.90
N GLY A 158 -3.18 13.19 25.52
CA GLY A 158 -4.17 14.05 26.13
C GLY A 158 -5.59 13.53 25.93
N ILE A 159 -5.93 13.11 24.71
CA ILE A 159 -7.23 12.52 24.39
C ILE A 159 -7.45 11.23 25.20
N SER A 160 -6.46 10.34 25.23
CA SER A 160 -6.57 9.09 25.99
C SER A 160 -6.74 9.34 27.49
N ARG A 161 -6.05 10.32 28.05
CA ARG A 161 -6.19 10.70 29.45
C ARG A 161 -7.58 11.26 29.75
N LEU A 162 -8.10 12.14 28.89
CA LEU A 162 -9.44 12.70 29.02
C LEU A 162 -10.51 11.59 29.10
N LEU A 163 -10.38 10.56 28.25
CA LEU A 163 -11.32 9.44 28.25
C LEU A 163 -11.22 8.61 29.54
N LEU A 164 -10.01 8.29 29.99
CA LEU A 164 -9.77 7.53 31.23
C LEU A 164 -10.25 8.28 32.48
N GLU A 165 -10.04 9.59 32.56
CA GLU A 165 -10.50 10.45 33.68
C GLU A 165 -12.03 10.56 33.76
N ASN A 166 -12.76 10.17 32.71
CA ASN A 166 -14.21 10.14 32.64
C ASN A 166 -14.80 8.73 32.64
N ASP A 167 -14.10 7.78 33.27
CA ASP A 167 -14.54 6.40 33.46
C ASP A 167 -14.79 5.62 32.14
N LEU A 168 -14.01 5.92 31.10
CA LEU A 168 -14.01 5.16 29.85
C LEU A 168 -12.74 4.32 29.74
N ASP A 169 -12.90 3.02 29.57
CA ASP A 169 -11.79 2.13 29.27
C ASP A 169 -11.36 2.29 27.81
N VAL A 170 -10.09 2.64 27.58
CA VAL A 170 -9.52 2.80 26.24
C VAL A 170 -8.89 1.49 25.80
N TYR A 171 -9.54 0.77 24.90
CA TYR A 171 -9.07 -0.50 24.35
C TYR A 171 -8.01 -0.31 23.25
N HIS A 172 -8.12 0.79 22.50
CA HIS A 172 -7.16 1.13 21.47
C HIS A 172 -7.02 2.65 21.36
N SER A 173 -5.77 3.10 21.24
CA SER A 173 -5.42 4.50 20.96
C SER A 173 -4.12 4.55 20.19
N SER A 174 -4.18 4.94 18.93
CA SER A 174 -3.00 5.09 18.05
C SER A 174 -3.19 6.25 17.09
N LEU A 175 -2.09 6.81 16.59
CA LEU A 175 -2.18 7.65 15.40
C LEU A 175 -2.65 6.79 14.24
N TYR A 176 -3.63 7.29 13.52
CA TYR A 176 -4.22 6.66 12.36
C TYR A 176 -3.62 7.26 11.11
N GLU A 177 -3.01 6.42 10.34
CA GLU A 177 -2.61 6.74 8.99
C GLU A 177 -3.60 6.05 8.07
N ALA A 178 -4.41 6.82 7.36
CA ALA A 178 -5.28 6.27 6.32
C ALA A 178 -4.45 5.41 5.37
N ASP A 179 -4.91 4.22 5.04
CA ASP A 179 -4.25 3.44 4.01
C ASP A 179 -4.47 4.07 2.62
N LEU A 180 -3.70 3.61 1.63
CA LEU A 180 -3.79 4.17 0.28
C LEU A 180 -5.15 3.88 -0.38
N GLU A 181 -5.81 2.78 -0.01
CA GLU A 181 -7.13 2.44 -0.53
C GLU A 181 -8.19 3.42 -0.01
N GLU A 182 -8.13 3.76 1.28
CA GLU A 182 -9.04 4.74 1.88
C GLU A 182 -8.81 6.15 1.32
N MET A 183 -7.54 6.54 1.12
CA MET A 183 -7.22 7.80 0.44
C MET A 183 -7.74 7.83 -0.98
N PHE A 184 -7.56 6.74 -1.71
CA PHE A 184 -8.06 6.59 -3.06
C PHE A 184 -9.58 6.73 -3.10
N LEU A 185 -10.30 6.05 -2.18
CA LEU A 185 -11.75 6.16 -2.06
C LEU A 185 -12.22 7.59 -1.72
N ASN A 186 -11.42 8.36 -0.99
CA ASN A 186 -11.73 9.76 -0.68
C ASN A 186 -11.47 10.70 -1.86
N LEU A 187 -10.40 10.47 -2.64
CA LEU A 187 -10.15 11.18 -3.90
C LEU A 187 -11.23 10.92 -4.98
N ILE A 188 -11.93 9.78 -4.87
CA ILE A 188 -13.01 9.38 -5.77
C ILE A 188 -14.35 10.08 -5.46
N LYS A 189 -14.55 10.53 -4.22
CA LYS A 189 -15.82 11.12 -3.76
C LYS A 189 -15.96 12.62 -4.07
N GLU A 190 -14.88 13.28 -4.47
CA GLU A 190 -14.87 14.65 -5.00
C GLU A 190 -14.98 14.66 -6.52
#